data_f2f5f75967e8b1b7cb239b4e69199aee
#
_entry.id   f2f5f75967e8b1b7cb239b4e69199aee
#
_cell.length_a   1.000
_cell.length_b   1.000
_cell.length_c   1.000
_cell.angle_alpha   90.00
_cell.angle_beta   90.00
_cell.angle_gamma   90.00
#
_symmetry.space_group_name_H-M   'P 1'
#
loop_
_entity.id
_entity.type
_entity.pdbx_description
1 polymer ?
#
loop_
_entity_poly.entity_id
_entity_poly.type
_entity_poly.pdbx_seq_one_letter_code
_entity_poly.pdbx_strand_id
1 'polypeptide(L)'
;MIFAAGLGTRLKPLTDTMPKALVEVGGEPLIKRVILRLKEAGFTRVVVNVHHFADQIVDYLAAQQGFGIDVRISDERSQLLETGGGIKHAASLFDTTSPILIHNVDILSNVDLRRFYDSAQGDATLLVSPRQTKRYLLFDAARDCRLMGWTNIDTHEVRSPYAHLQVDACEPYAFSGIHVFSPHLFPHFDEMPDRFGIIDFYLRYCERCSIHGYVKRDLRLMDVGKMETIAQAEEFLKTL
;
A
#
# COMPACT_ATOMS: atom_id res chain seq x y z
N MET A 1 6.28 -1.85 5.82
CA MET A 1 5.00 -2.05 6.54
C MET A 1 4.04 -2.83 5.65
N ILE A 2 3.22 -3.71 6.24
CA ILE A 2 2.14 -4.42 5.53
C ILE A 2 0.81 -3.93 6.09
N PHE A 3 -0.10 -3.49 5.20
CA PHE A 3 -1.47 -3.16 5.60
C PHE A 3 -2.33 -4.42 5.64
N ALA A 4 -2.64 -4.90 6.87
CA ALA A 4 -3.44 -6.09 7.13
C ALA A 4 -4.71 -5.82 7.98
N ALA A 5 -4.98 -4.56 8.37
CA ALA A 5 -6.12 -4.17 9.20
C ALA A 5 -7.48 -4.12 8.46
N GLY A 6 -7.50 -4.37 7.15
CA GLY A 6 -8.70 -4.25 6.33
C GLY A 6 -9.79 -5.28 6.68
N LEU A 7 -11.06 -4.84 6.70
CA LEU A 7 -12.21 -5.69 7.03
C LEU A 7 -12.52 -6.82 6.04
N GLY A 8 -12.03 -6.71 4.80
CA GLY A 8 -12.22 -7.73 3.78
C GLY A 8 -13.69 -7.98 3.36
N THR A 9 -14.58 -7.03 3.53
CA THR A 9 -16.05 -7.20 3.36
C THR A 9 -16.48 -7.78 2.01
N ARG A 10 -15.69 -7.59 0.97
CA ARG A 10 -15.95 -8.13 -0.38
C ARG A 10 -15.54 -9.60 -0.55
N LEU A 11 -14.84 -10.18 0.44
CA LEU A 11 -14.43 -11.59 0.48
C LEU A 11 -15.35 -12.46 1.34
N LYS A 12 -16.50 -11.93 1.79
CA LYS A 12 -17.49 -12.73 2.49
C LYS A 12 -18.01 -13.88 1.61
N PRO A 13 -18.25 -15.08 2.19
CA PRO A 13 -18.31 -15.39 3.61
C PRO A 13 -16.95 -15.74 4.26
N LEU A 14 -15.83 -15.85 3.54
CA LEU A 14 -14.53 -16.24 4.12
C LEU A 14 -14.11 -15.30 5.27
N THR A 15 -14.30 -14.01 5.07
CA THR A 15 -13.92 -12.98 6.06
C THR A 15 -14.95 -12.77 7.17
N ASP A 16 -15.96 -13.62 7.28
CA ASP A 16 -16.83 -13.68 8.44
C ASP A 16 -16.18 -14.42 9.63
N THR A 17 -15.16 -15.26 9.35
CA THR A 17 -14.49 -16.10 10.36
C THR A 17 -12.97 -15.91 10.43
N MET A 18 -12.37 -15.23 9.45
CA MET A 18 -10.92 -14.99 9.41
C MET A 18 -10.58 -13.60 8.81
N PRO A 19 -9.42 -13.04 9.16
CA PRO A 19 -9.00 -11.79 8.55
C PRO A 19 -8.57 -12.01 7.09
N LYS A 20 -8.76 -10.98 6.23
CA LYS A 20 -8.34 -11.02 4.83
C LYS A 20 -6.87 -11.44 4.65
N ALA A 21 -6.01 -11.02 5.56
CA ALA A 21 -4.58 -11.33 5.52
C ALA A 21 -4.27 -12.84 5.60
N LEU A 22 -5.17 -13.64 6.17
CA LEU A 22 -5.03 -15.09 6.28
C LEU A 22 -5.78 -15.85 5.18
N VAL A 23 -6.48 -15.17 4.28
CA VAL A 23 -7.08 -15.84 3.11
C VAL A 23 -5.96 -16.45 2.26
N GLU A 24 -6.16 -17.74 1.91
CA GLU A 24 -5.19 -18.49 1.13
C GLU A 24 -5.40 -18.30 -0.37
N VAL A 25 -4.30 -18.20 -1.09
CA VAL A 25 -4.23 -18.25 -2.55
C VAL A 25 -3.14 -19.25 -2.93
N GLY A 26 -3.51 -20.30 -3.66
CA GLY A 26 -2.58 -21.37 -3.98
C GLY A 26 -1.97 -22.04 -2.73
N GLY A 27 -2.79 -22.28 -1.69
CA GLY A 27 -2.41 -22.95 -0.44
C GLY A 27 -1.54 -22.13 0.51
N GLU A 28 -1.38 -20.83 0.30
CA GLU A 28 -0.62 -19.97 1.21
C GLU A 28 -1.36 -18.67 1.55
N PRO A 29 -1.41 -18.29 2.86
CA PRO A 29 -1.97 -17.01 3.28
C PRO A 29 -1.32 -15.81 2.61
N LEU A 30 -2.14 -14.80 2.26
CA LEU A 30 -1.67 -13.56 1.62
C LEU A 30 -0.54 -12.90 2.41
N ILE A 31 -0.65 -12.82 3.75
CA ILE A 31 0.37 -12.21 4.60
C ILE A 31 1.72 -12.95 4.52
N LYS A 32 1.70 -14.29 4.46
CA LYS A 32 2.91 -15.10 4.30
C LYS A 32 3.64 -14.73 3.02
N ARG A 33 2.89 -14.65 1.89
CA ARG A 33 3.46 -14.31 0.59
C ARG A 33 4.15 -12.95 0.60
N VAL A 34 3.49 -11.94 1.18
CA VAL A 34 4.07 -10.58 1.24
C VAL A 34 5.30 -10.56 2.13
N ILE A 35 5.27 -11.21 3.31
CA ILE A 35 6.43 -11.26 4.22
C ILE A 35 7.62 -11.96 3.55
N LEU A 36 7.41 -13.10 2.89
CA LEU A 36 8.50 -13.83 2.24
C LEU A 36 9.10 -13.02 1.09
N ARG A 37 8.29 -12.35 0.27
CA ARG A 37 8.78 -11.45 -0.78
C ARG A 37 9.59 -10.27 -0.24
N LEU A 38 9.15 -9.67 0.88
CA LEU A 38 9.91 -8.61 1.55
C LEU A 38 11.24 -9.14 2.10
N LYS A 39 11.24 -10.34 2.70
CA LYS A 39 12.46 -11.01 3.17
C LYS A 39 13.43 -11.29 2.03
N GLU A 40 12.96 -11.83 0.91
CA GLU A 40 13.76 -12.06 -0.30
C GLU A 40 14.34 -10.76 -0.88
N ALA A 41 13.59 -9.66 -0.78
CA ALA A 41 14.07 -8.33 -1.14
C ALA A 41 15.07 -7.71 -0.14
N GLY A 42 15.43 -8.44 0.92
CA GLY A 42 16.44 -8.03 1.89
C GLY A 42 15.92 -7.20 3.05
N PHE A 43 14.60 -7.09 3.24
CA PHE A 43 14.03 -6.45 4.43
C PHE A 43 14.14 -7.39 5.64
N THR A 44 14.69 -6.88 6.74
CA THR A 44 14.92 -7.64 7.99
C THR A 44 13.87 -7.34 9.06
N ARG A 45 13.07 -6.29 8.87
CA ARG A 45 12.00 -5.87 9.78
C ARG A 45 10.72 -5.56 8.99
N VAL A 46 9.59 -6.00 9.53
CA VAL A 46 8.25 -5.72 8.98
C VAL A 46 7.33 -5.28 10.10
N VAL A 47 6.62 -4.17 9.89
CA VAL A 47 5.51 -3.73 10.77
C VAL A 47 4.21 -4.18 10.10
N VAL A 48 3.35 -4.87 10.84
CA VAL A 48 2.03 -5.35 10.38
C VAL A 48 0.95 -4.66 11.19
N ASN A 49 0.06 -3.90 10.58
CA ASN A 49 -1.09 -3.39 11.29
C ASN A 49 -2.22 -4.41 11.33
N VAL A 50 -2.90 -4.49 12.47
CA VAL A 50 -3.98 -5.45 12.72
C VAL A 50 -5.20 -4.77 13.32
N HIS A 51 -6.40 -5.21 12.95
CA HIS A 51 -7.68 -4.71 13.48
C HIS A 51 -8.68 -5.86 13.62
N HIS A 52 -9.40 -6.20 12.55
CA HIS A 52 -10.40 -7.26 12.54
C HIS A 52 -9.75 -8.63 12.62
N PHE A 53 -10.20 -9.48 13.57
CA PHE A 53 -9.55 -10.76 13.88
C PHE A 53 -8.05 -10.64 14.15
N ALA A 54 -7.64 -9.58 14.85
CA ALA A 54 -6.24 -9.28 15.13
C ALA A 54 -5.48 -10.45 15.76
N ASP A 55 -6.11 -11.15 16.74
CA ASP A 55 -5.48 -12.29 17.41
C ASP A 55 -5.10 -13.40 16.43
N GLN A 56 -5.93 -13.70 15.44
CA GLN A 56 -5.61 -14.73 14.45
C GLN A 56 -4.35 -14.38 13.64
N ILE A 57 -4.15 -13.09 13.28
CA ILE A 57 -2.94 -12.65 12.58
C ILE A 57 -1.73 -12.76 13.51
N VAL A 58 -1.86 -12.29 14.76
CA VAL A 58 -0.78 -12.30 15.75
C VAL A 58 -0.35 -13.74 16.05
N ASP A 59 -1.31 -14.63 16.33
CA ASP A 59 -1.06 -16.04 16.63
C ASP A 59 -0.41 -16.75 15.44
N TYR A 60 -0.89 -16.48 14.22
CA TYR A 60 -0.29 -17.03 13.00
C TYR A 60 1.17 -16.60 12.84
N LEU A 61 1.46 -15.32 12.97
CA LEU A 61 2.82 -14.78 12.85
C LEU A 61 3.74 -15.33 13.95
N ALA A 62 3.25 -15.47 15.18
CA ALA A 62 3.99 -16.08 16.29
C ALA A 62 4.29 -17.57 16.04
N ALA A 63 3.29 -18.35 15.60
CA ALA A 63 3.46 -19.75 15.25
C ALA A 63 4.48 -19.99 14.11
N GLN A 64 4.59 -19.03 13.18
CA GLN A 64 5.59 -19.03 12.12
C GLN A 64 6.93 -18.41 12.52
N GLN A 65 7.13 -18.05 13.80
CA GLN A 65 8.34 -17.39 14.30
C GLN A 65 8.75 -16.16 13.47
N GLY A 66 7.74 -15.38 13.04
CA GLY A 66 7.93 -14.20 12.18
C GLY A 66 8.61 -14.49 10.85
N PHE A 67 8.60 -15.75 10.38
CA PHE A 67 9.32 -16.18 9.18
C PHE A 67 10.84 -15.92 9.23
N GLY A 68 11.40 -15.79 10.44
CA GLY A 68 12.81 -15.51 10.67
C GLY A 68 13.23 -14.07 10.41
N ILE A 69 12.32 -13.11 10.50
CA ILE A 69 12.58 -11.65 10.50
C ILE A 69 11.92 -10.97 11.70
N ASP A 70 12.31 -9.72 12.01
CA ASP A 70 11.70 -8.92 13.08
C ASP A 70 10.31 -8.45 12.65
N VAL A 71 9.24 -9.11 13.15
CA VAL A 71 7.85 -8.74 12.88
C VAL A 71 7.29 -7.98 14.09
N ARG A 72 6.87 -6.74 13.87
CA ARG A 72 6.25 -5.87 14.86
C ARG A 72 4.78 -5.66 14.53
N ILE A 73 3.93 -5.65 15.56
CA ILE A 73 2.49 -5.46 15.44
C ILE A 73 2.13 -4.02 15.77
N SER A 74 1.43 -3.37 14.84
CA SER A 74 0.73 -2.10 15.06
C SER A 74 -0.74 -2.41 15.33
N ASP A 75 -1.15 -2.33 16.60
CA ASP A 75 -2.47 -2.76 17.06
C ASP A 75 -3.51 -1.65 16.90
N GLU A 76 -4.43 -1.82 15.95
CA GLU A 76 -5.55 -0.89 15.67
C GLU A 76 -6.91 -1.44 16.14
N ARG A 77 -6.94 -2.42 17.08
CA ARG A 77 -8.20 -3.07 17.50
C ARG A 77 -9.24 -2.09 18.03
N SER A 78 -8.81 -1.00 18.67
CA SER A 78 -9.71 0.01 19.22
C SER A 78 -10.42 0.83 18.14
N GLN A 79 -9.77 1.04 17.00
CA GLN A 79 -10.30 1.86 15.91
C GLN A 79 -9.55 1.56 14.60
N LEU A 80 -10.31 1.35 13.52
CA LEU A 80 -9.74 1.26 12.18
C LEU A 80 -9.29 2.65 11.71
N LEU A 81 -7.97 2.81 11.48
CA LEU A 81 -7.37 4.13 11.22
C LEU A 81 -7.23 4.48 9.74
N GLU A 82 -7.55 3.55 8.83
CA GLU A 82 -7.25 3.63 7.40
C GLU A 82 -5.73 3.65 7.13
N THR A 83 -5.34 3.86 5.86
CA THR A 83 -3.94 3.65 5.47
C THR A 83 -2.99 4.73 5.99
N GLY A 84 -3.39 5.98 6.00
CA GLY A 84 -2.56 7.08 6.50
C GLY A 84 -2.50 7.11 8.03
N GLY A 85 -3.66 6.96 8.69
CA GLY A 85 -3.72 6.86 10.15
C GLY A 85 -2.97 5.64 10.68
N GLY A 86 -3.01 4.50 9.96
CA GLY A 86 -2.23 3.32 10.30
C GLY A 86 -0.72 3.55 10.26
N ILE A 87 -0.20 4.32 9.29
CA ILE A 87 1.23 4.71 9.27
C ILE A 87 1.54 5.63 10.45
N LYS A 88 0.69 6.64 10.71
CA LYS A 88 0.83 7.56 11.85
C LYS A 88 0.90 6.78 13.17
N HIS A 89 -0.01 5.83 13.37
CA HIS A 89 -0.06 5.00 14.59
C HIS A 89 1.18 4.11 14.75
N ALA A 90 1.68 3.57 13.65
CA ALA A 90 2.86 2.71 13.63
C ALA A 90 4.18 3.47 13.72
N ALA A 91 4.20 4.81 13.77
CA ALA A 91 5.40 5.62 13.62
C ALA A 91 6.54 5.24 14.56
N SER A 92 6.24 4.92 15.83
CA SER A 92 7.24 4.50 16.84
C SER A 92 7.84 3.10 16.61
N LEU A 93 7.26 2.30 15.72
CA LEU A 93 7.73 0.95 15.41
C LEU A 93 8.74 0.92 14.26
N PHE A 94 8.88 2.02 13.52
CA PHE A 94 9.81 2.10 12.40
C PHE A 94 11.22 2.50 12.85
N ASP A 95 12.19 2.11 12.02
CA ASP A 95 13.48 2.76 11.99
C ASP A 95 13.37 3.99 11.09
N THR A 96 13.56 5.16 11.69
CA THR A 96 13.40 6.44 10.98
C THR A 96 14.67 6.89 10.26
N THR A 97 15.72 6.08 10.24
CA THR A 97 16.98 6.37 9.54
C THR A 97 16.92 6.03 8.04
N SER A 98 15.91 5.27 7.61
CA SER A 98 15.75 4.79 6.24
C SER A 98 14.31 4.93 5.77
N PRO A 99 14.07 5.08 4.45
CA PRO A 99 12.72 5.04 3.91
C PRO A 99 11.99 3.72 4.25
N ILE A 100 10.67 3.78 4.25
CA ILE A 100 9.80 2.67 4.63
C ILE A 100 9.04 2.19 3.39
N LEU A 101 9.25 0.92 3.00
CA LEU A 101 8.40 0.28 1.99
C LEU A 101 7.06 -0.09 2.62
N ILE A 102 5.96 0.30 1.98
CA ILE A 102 4.59 0.01 2.39
C ILE A 102 3.92 -0.82 1.31
N HIS A 103 3.22 -1.89 1.73
CA HIS A 103 2.62 -2.86 0.83
C HIS A 103 1.24 -3.30 1.36
N ASN A 104 0.22 -3.22 0.53
CA ASN A 104 -1.07 -3.80 0.87
C ASN A 104 -0.98 -5.33 0.86
N VAL A 105 -1.56 -6.00 1.85
CA VAL A 105 -1.48 -7.46 2.01
C VAL A 105 -2.12 -8.24 0.86
N ASP A 106 -3.07 -7.62 0.17
CA ASP A 106 -3.90 -8.22 -0.87
C ASP A 106 -3.39 -8.04 -2.30
N ILE A 107 -2.22 -7.43 -2.47
CA ILE A 107 -1.63 -7.16 -3.78
C ILE A 107 -0.64 -8.25 -4.16
N LEU A 108 -0.93 -8.93 -5.27
CA LEU A 108 0.02 -9.80 -5.99
C LEU A 108 0.59 -9.02 -7.17
N SER A 109 1.90 -9.10 -7.42
CA SER A 109 2.52 -8.37 -8.53
C SER A 109 3.87 -8.94 -8.94
N ASN A 110 4.31 -8.57 -10.15
CA ASN A 110 5.65 -8.87 -10.68
C ASN A 110 6.68 -7.77 -10.37
N VAL A 111 6.39 -6.89 -9.40
CA VAL A 111 7.39 -5.85 -9.06
C VAL A 111 8.58 -6.47 -8.34
N ASP A 112 9.78 -6.10 -8.74
CA ASP A 112 11.00 -6.30 -7.97
C ASP A 112 11.00 -5.26 -6.84
N LEU A 113 10.70 -5.72 -5.62
CA LEU A 113 10.56 -4.83 -4.45
C LEU A 113 11.88 -4.17 -4.06
N ARG A 114 13.02 -4.89 -4.23
CA ARG A 114 14.33 -4.32 -3.93
C ARG A 114 14.69 -3.21 -4.89
N ARG A 115 14.58 -3.46 -6.18
CA ARG A 115 14.84 -2.47 -7.23
C ARG A 115 13.91 -1.26 -7.09
N PHE A 116 12.63 -1.48 -6.82
CA PHE A 116 11.68 -0.39 -6.57
C PHE A 116 12.09 0.45 -5.37
N TYR A 117 12.45 -0.18 -4.25
CA TYR A 117 12.89 0.51 -3.04
C TYR A 117 14.15 1.33 -3.28
N ASP A 118 15.16 0.75 -3.96
CA ASP A 118 16.43 1.42 -4.25
C ASP A 118 16.29 2.57 -5.27
N SER A 119 15.24 2.55 -6.08
CA SER A 119 14.92 3.63 -7.03
C SER A 119 14.05 4.74 -6.45
N ALA A 120 13.64 4.62 -5.16
CA ALA A 120 12.78 5.60 -4.53
C ALA A 120 13.49 6.96 -4.44
N GLN A 121 12.72 8.01 -4.69
CA GLN A 121 13.22 9.38 -4.67
C GLN A 121 12.23 10.32 -3.95
N GLY A 122 12.73 11.46 -3.52
CA GLY A 122 11.94 12.47 -2.81
C GLY A 122 11.40 11.99 -1.46
N ASP A 123 10.29 12.58 -1.04
CA ASP A 123 9.65 12.27 0.24
C ASP A 123 8.74 11.04 0.15
N ALA A 124 8.20 10.74 -1.03
CA ALA A 124 7.51 9.49 -1.31
C ALA A 124 7.60 9.10 -2.78
N THR A 125 7.66 7.78 -3.04
CA THR A 125 7.60 7.21 -4.40
C THR A 125 6.48 6.19 -4.46
N LEU A 126 5.52 6.42 -5.36
CA LEU A 126 4.32 5.60 -5.54
C LEU A 126 4.51 4.66 -6.73
N LEU A 127 4.38 3.34 -6.53
CA LEU A 127 4.34 2.41 -7.65
C LEU A 127 3.02 2.57 -8.41
N VAL A 128 3.12 2.95 -9.68
CA VAL A 128 1.97 3.23 -10.54
C VAL A 128 2.09 2.56 -11.90
N SER A 129 0.97 2.40 -12.60
CA SER A 129 0.95 1.80 -13.94
C SER A 129 -0.18 2.37 -14.79
N PRO A 130 -0.12 2.24 -16.14
CA PRO A 130 -1.17 2.68 -17.05
C PRO A 130 -2.38 1.73 -17.11
N ARG A 131 -2.57 0.84 -16.13
CA ARG A 131 -3.71 -0.08 -16.09
C ARG A 131 -5.04 0.69 -16.02
N GLN A 132 -6.09 0.12 -16.58
CA GLN A 132 -7.42 0.72 -16.50
C GLN A 132 -7.99 0.65 -15.09
N THR A 133 -8.54 1.76 -14.63
CA THR A 133 -9.23 1.93 -13.36
C THR A 133 -10.22 3.09 -13.46
N LYS A 134 -11.02 3.31 -12.42
CA LYS A 134 -11.91 4.49 -12.31
C LYS A 134 -11.21 5.68 -11.65
N ARG A 135 -10.14 5.43 -10.90
CA ARG A 135 -9.45 6.41 -10.06
C ARG A 135 -7.98 6.47 -10.45
N TYR A 136 -7.53 7.63 -10.86
CA TYR A 136 -6.15 7.85 -11.27
C TYR A 136 -5.49 8.92 -10.40
N LEU A 137 -4.21 8.71 -10.13
CA LEU A 137 -3.31 9.79 -9.72
C LEU A 137 -2.82 10.51 -10.96
N LEU A 138 -2.70 11.83 -10.87
CA LEU A 138 -2.28 12.70 -11.97
C LEU A 138 -0.84 13.12 -11.73
N PHE A 139 0.02 12.95 -12.73
CA PHE A 139 1.44 13.22 -12.62
C PHE A 139 1.92 14.18 -13.71
N ASP A 140 2.89 15.03 -13.36
CA ASP A 140 3.63 15.86 -14.31
C ASP A 140 4.89 15.10 -14.79
N ALA A 141 4.86 14.61 -16.02
CA ALA A 141 5.97 13.86 -16.62
C ALA A 141 7.23 14.74 -16.81
N ALA A 142 7.08 16.05 -17.00
CA ALA A 142 8.20 16.97 -17.15
C ALA A 142 8.94 17.26 -15.84
N ARG A 143 8.33 16.93 -14.69
CA ARG A 143 8.89 17.11 -13.34
C ARG A 143 9.12 15.76 -12.65
N ASP A 144 9.86 14.87 -13.28
CA ASP A 144 10.18 13.53 -12.73
C ASP A 144 8.97 12.76 -12.23
N CYS A 145 7.86 12.81 -12.99
CA CYS A 145 6.60 12.16 -12.62
C CYS A 145 6.09 12.61 -11.24
N ARG A 146 6.12 13.93 -10.97
CA ARG A 146 5.64 14.50 -9.71
C ARG A 146 4.13 14.41 -9.59
N LEU A 147 3.63 14.04 -8.40
CA LEU A 147 2.21 13.99 -8.11
C LEU A 147 1.59 15.39 -8.14
N MET A 148 0.55 15.57 -8.94
CA MET A 148 -0.16 16.83 -9.13
C MET A 148 -1.60 16.76 -8.60
N GLY A 149 -2.22 15.58 -8.59
CA GLY A 149 -3.61 15.45 -8.21
C GLY A 149 -4.15 14.03 -8.35
N TRP A 150 -5.46 13.94 -8.30
CA TRP A 150 -6.23 12.71 -8.44
C TRP A 150 -7.52 12.99 -9.22
N THR A 151 -8.00 12.03 -9.96
CA THR A 151 -9.29 12.09 -10.65
C THR A 151 -10.06 10.79 -10.56
N ASN A 152 -11.40 10.90 -10.61
CA ASN A 152 -12.32 9.78 -10.82
C ASN A 152 -13.05 10.00 -12.14
N ILE A 153 -12.84 9.12 -13.10
CA ILE A 153 -13.38 9.24 -14.45
C ILE A 153 -14.90 9.02 -14.53
N ASP A 154 -15.50 8.28 -13.57
CA ASP A 154 -16.95 8.05 -13.51
C ASP A 154 -17.70 9.29 -12.98
N THR A 155 -17.12 9.98 -12.00
CA THR A 155 -17.76 11.12 -11.33
C THR A 155 -17.24 12.47 -11.83
N HIS A 156 -16.19 12.47 -12.64
CA HIS A 156 -15.47 13.66 -13.08
C HIS A 156 -14.90 14.52 -11.93
N GLU A 157 -14.80 13.94 -10.73
CA GLU A 157 -14.19 14.58 -9.57
C GLU A 157 -12.68 14.71 -9.78
N VAL A 158 -12.15 15.90 -9.51
CA VAL A 158 -10.71 16.18 -9.49
C VAL A 158 -10.34 16.75 -8.13
N ARG A 159 -9.24 16.25 -7.56
CA ARG A 159 -8.69 16.69 -6.28
C ARG A 159 -7.22 17.04 -6.44
N SER A 160 -6.84 18.26 -6.08
CA SER A 160 -5.46 18.75 -6.18
C SER A 160 -5.26 19.95 -5.25
N PRO A 161 -4.08 20.13 -4.65
CA PRO A 161 -3.71 21.37 -3.96
C PRO A 161 -3.37 22.51 -4.94
N TYR A 162 -3.08 22.17 -6.21
CA TYR A 162 -2.70 23.18 -7.22
C TYR A 162 -3.96 23.88 -7.77
N ALA A 163 -4.09 25.19 -7.51
CA ALA A 163 -5.30 25.97 -7.82
C ALA A 163 -5.71 25.98 -9.30
N HIS A 164 -4.75 25.75 -10.22
CA HIS A 164 -4.97 25.82 -11.68
C HIS A 164 -4.44 24.56 -12.38
N LEU A 165 -4.67 23.38 -11.79
CA LEU A 165 -4.25 22.12 -12.40
C LEU A 165 -4.90 21.94 -13.77
N GLN A 166 -4.06 21.80 -14.82
CA GLN A 166 -4.49 21.39 -16.14
C GLN A 166 -4.49 19.86 -16.20
N VAL A 167 -5.65 19.22 -16.01
CA VAL A 167 -5.76 17.77 -15.94
C VAL A 167 -5.26 17.10 -17.22
N ASP A 168 -5.59 17.67 -18.38
CA ASP A 168 -5.19 17.17 -19.70
C ASP A 168 -3.68 17.26 -19.97
N ALA A 169 -2.95 18.06 -19.19
CA ALA A 169 -1.48 18.12 -19.23
C ALA A 169 -0.80 17.11 -18.31
N CYS A 170 -1.58 16.36 -17.53
CA CYS A 170 -1.09 15.35 -16.60
C CYS A 170 -1.20 13.94 -17.16
N GLU A 171 -0.23 13.09 -16.81
CA GLU A 171 -0.28 11.66 -17.09
C GLU A 171 -1.09 10.94 -16.00
N PRO A 172 -2.20 10.26 -16.35
CA PRO A 172 -3.01 9.52 -15.40
C PRO A 172 -2.46 8.11 -15.19
N TYR A 173 -2.11 7.75 -13.95
CA TYR A 173 -1.67 6.41 -13.60
C TYR A 173 -2.47 5.85 -12.42
N ALA A 174 -2.68 4.53 -12.45
CA ALA A 174 -3.33 3.79 -11.38
C ALA A 174 -2.32 3.44 -10.27
N PHE A 175 -2.65 3.79 -9.04
CA PHE A 175 -1.86 3.40 -7.87
C PHE A 175 -1.96 1.90 -7.60
N SER A 176 -0.84 1.29 -7.23
CA SER A 176 -0.73 -0.15 -7.02
C SER A 176 -0.96 -0.63 -5.59
N GLY A 177 -1.05 0.28 -4.61
CA GLY A 177 -1.06 -0.09 -3.19
C GLY A 177 0.34 -0.42 -2.63
N ILE A 178 1.40 -0.11 -3.38
CA ILE A 178 2.80 -0.26 -2.96
C ILE A 178 3.50 1.08 -3.12
N HIS A 179 4.20 1.55 -2.07
CA HIS A 179 4.92 2.81 -2.11
C HIS A 179 6.07 2.84 -1.12
N VAL A 180 7.02 3.74 -1.35
CA VAL A 180 8.10 4.06 -0.42
C VAL A 180 7.80 5.41 0.21
N PHE A 181 7.94 5.49 1.53
CA PHE A 181 7.61 6.63 2.37
C PHE A 181 8.84 7.05 3.16
N SER A 182 9.23 8.33 3.04
CA SER A 182 10.32 8.89 3.83
C SER A 182 9.84 9.26 5.24
N PRO A 183 10.60 8.92 6.30
CA PRO A 183 10.31 9.37 7.65
C PRO A 183 10.25 10.89 7.82
N HIS A 184 10.82 11.67 6.90
CA HIS A 184 10.71 13.14 6.89
C HIS A 184 9.27 13.63 6.79
N LEU A 185 8.33 12.78 6.35
CA LEU A 185 6.92 13.12 6.28
C LEU A 185 6.17 12.98 7.62
N PHE A 186 6.74 12.30 8.63
CA PHE A 186 6.06 12.10 9.93
C PHE A 186 5.59 13.40 10.61
N PRO A 187 6.37 14.50 10.65
CA PRO A 187 5.90 15.74 11.25
C PRO A 187 4.60 16.30 10.65
N HIS A 188 4.34 16.03 9.37
CA HIS A 188 3.11 16.47 8.71
C HIS A 188 1.87 15.69 9.13
N PHE A 189 2.03 14.51 9.75
CA PHE A 189 0.89 13.76 10.28
C PHE A 189 0.23 14.42 11.48
N ASP A 190 0.92 15.33 12.18
CA ASP A 190 0.34 16.08 13.31
C ASP A 190 -0.80 17.00 12.84
N GLU A 191 -0.78 17.44 11.58
CA GLU A 191 -1.82 18.24 10.95
C GLU A 191 -3.00 17.40 10.39
N MET A 192 -2.88 16.07 10.44
CA MET A 192 -3.91 15.15 9.95
C MET A 192 -4.75 14.62 11.12
N PRO A 193 -6.04 14.30 10.91
CA PRO A 193 -6.84 13.59 11.91
C PRO A 193 -6.22 12.23 12.23
N ASP A 194 -6.77 11.51 13.22
CA ASP A 194 -6.25 10.18 13.54
C ASP A 194 -6.61 9.14 12.49
N ARG A 195 -7.74 9.31 11.82
CA ARG A 195 -8.22 8.42 10.76
C ARG A 195 -8.21 9.14 9.40
N PHE A 196 -7.39 8.67 8.47
CA PHE A 196 -7.32 9.20 7.09
C PHE A 196 -6.67 8.22 6.13
N GLY A 197 -6.99 8.37 4.83
CA GLY A 197 -6.35 7.63 3.75
C GLY A 197 -4.98 8.21 3.37
N ILE A 198 -4.01 7.37 3.05
CA ILE A 198 -2.66 7.84 2.66
C ILE A 198 -2.69 8.70 1.37
N ILE A 199 -3.61 8.42 0.47
CA ILE A 199 -3.78 9.23 -0.75
C ILE A 199 -4.26 10.65 -0.41
N ASP A 200 -5.14 10.81 0.60
CA ASP A 200 -5.58 12.12 1.05
C ASP A 200 -4.41 12.95 1.61
N PHE A 201 -3.51 12.28 2.35
CA PHE A 201 -2.28 12.89 2.81
C PHE A 201 -1.38 13.32 1.64
N TYR A 202 -1.12 12.43 0.69
CA TYR A 202 -0.28 12.76 -0.46
C TYR A 202 -0.86 13.91 -1.28
N LEU A 203 -2.16 13.96 -1.50
CA LEU A 203 -2.82 15.05 -2.21
C LEU A 203 -2.73 16.37 -1.44
N ARG A 204 -2.84 16.34 -0.11
CA ARG A 204 -2.71 17.55 0.71
C ARG A 204 -1.30 18.15 0.66
N TYR A 205 -0.27 17.30 0.56
CA TYR A 205 1.11 17.73 0.72
C TYR A 205 1.95 17.72 -0.58
N CYS A 206 1.45 17.21 -1.71
CA CYS A 206 2.26 17.08 -2.94
C CYS A 206 2.75 18.41 -3.52
N GLU A 207 2.16 19.53 -3.15
CA GLU A 207 2.68 20.85 -3.51
C GLU A 207 3.96 21.21 -2.72
N ARG A 208 4.03 20.82 -1.44
CA ARG A 208 5.11 21.15 -0.51
C ARG A 208 6.16 20.07 -0.39
N CYS A 209 5.76 18.80 -0.54
CA CYS A 209 6.60 17.62 -0.44
C CYS A 209 6.83 17.01 -1.82
N SER A 210 8.01 16.41 -2.04
CA SER A 210 8.37 15.79 -3.31
C SER A 210 7.83 14.36 -3.37
N ILE A 211 6.65 14.19 -3.98
CA ILE A 211 5.97 12.90 -4.14
C ILE A 211 5.97 12.53 -5.61
N HIS A 212 6.51 11.36 -5.95
CA HIS A 212 6.76 10.96 -7.33
C HIS A 212 6.08 9.63 -7.68
N GLY A 213 5.82 9.42 -8.95
CA GLY A 213 5.36 8.15 -9.51
C GLY A 213 6.53 7.33 -10.05
N TYR A 214 6.63 6.08 -9.63
CA TYR A 214 7.46 5.09 -10.32
C TYR A 214 6.59 4.33 -11.31
N VAL A 215 6.68 4.70 -12.59
CA VAL A 215 5.82 4.14 -13.65
C VAL A 215 6.37 2.80 -14.13
N LYS A 216 5.71 1.70 -13.74
CA LYS A 216 6.03 0.37 -14.25
C LYS A 216 5.00 -0.01 -15.34
N ARG A 217 5.38 0.17 -16.60
CA ARG A 217 4.49 -0.06 -17.77
C ARG A 217 4.10 -1.52 -17.96
N ASP A 218 5.00 -2.44 -17.62
CA ASP A 218 4.81 -3.89 -17.66
C ASP A 218 4.37 -4.47 -16.30
N LEU A 219 3.80 -3.63 -15.43
CA LEU A 219 3.29 -4.08 -14.13
C LEU A 219 2.13 -5.03 -14.34
N ARG A 220 2.32 -6.28 -13.94
CA ARG A 220 1.25 -7.25 -13.73
C ARG A 220 0.86 -7.18 -12.27
N LEU A 221 -0.40 -6.89 -12.00
CA LEU A 221 -0.92 -6.68 -10.65
C LEU A 221 -2.31 -7.25 -10.52
N MET A 222 -2.57 -7.93 -9.41
CA MET A 222 -3.89 -8.40 -9.03
C MET A 222 -4.19 -8.03 -7.58
N ASP A 223 -5.37 -7.44 -7.35
CA ASP A 223 -5.96 -7.20 -6.03
C ASP A 223 -6.85 -8.40 -5.66
N VAL A 224 -6.48 -9.14 -4.62
CA VAL A 224 -7.27 -10.25 -4.09
C VAL A 224 -8.33 -9.69 -3.13
N GLY A 225 -9.30 -9.00 -3.70
CA GLY A 225 -10.31 -8.27 -2.94
C GLY A 225 -11.73 -8.83 -3.04
N LYS A 226 -11.97 -9.86 -3.87
CA LYS A 226 -13.29 -10.47 -4.09
C LYS A 226 -13.17 -11.98 -4.19
N MET A 227 -14.25 -12.71 -3.86
CA MET A 227 -14.30 -14.17 -3.97
C MET A 227 -13.91 -14.68 -5.37
N GLU A 228 -14.44 -14.04 -6.40
CA GLU A 228 -14.19 -14.41 -7.80
C GLU A 228 -12.70 -14.24 -8.19
N THR A 229 -11.96 -13.39 -7.49
CA THR A 229 -10.55 -13.14 -7.78
C THR A 229 -9.61 -14.19 -7.18
N ILE A 230 -10.05 -15.07 -6.27
CA ILE A 230 -9.19 -16.06 -5.63
C ILE A 230 -8.68 -17.09 -6.65
N ALA A 231 -9.58 -17.70 -7.41
CA ALA A 231 -9.18 -18.66 -8.45
C ALA A 231 -8.32 -18.01 -9.55
N GLN A 232 -8.66 -16.76 -9.93
CA GLN A 232 -7.86 -15.99 -10.87
C GLN A 232 -6.48 -15.66 -10.30
N ALA A 233 -6.37 -15.43 -8.99
CA ALA A 233 -5.11 -15.16 -8.31
C ALA A 233 -4.18 -16.39 -8.29
N GLU A 234 -4.74 -17.58 -8.17
CA GLU A 234 -3.97 -18.83 -8.29
C GLU A 234 -3.37 -18.99 -9.69
N GLU A 235 -4.15 -18.73 -10.74
CA GLU A 235 -3.62 -18.73 -12.11
C GLU A 235 -2.60 -17.61 -12.33
N PHE A 236 -2.87 -16.44 -11.80
CA PHE A 236 -1.95 -15.32 -11.87
C PHE A 236 -0.59 -15.63 -11.24
N LEU A 237 -0.56 -16.30 -10.08
CA LEU A 237 0.67 -16.71 -9.41
C LEU A 237 1.56 -17.60 -10.27
N LYS A 238 0.99 -18.46 -11.12
CA LYS A 238 1.76 -19.33 -12.03
C LYS A 238 2.48 -18.53 -13.13
N THR A 239 2.11 -17.29 -13.31
CA THR A 239 2.66 -16.39 -14.33
C THR A 239 3.65 -15.37 -13.77
N LEU A 240 3.79 -15.25 -12.45
CA LEU A 240 4.73 -14.35 -11.78
C LEU A 240 6.12 -14.95 -11.73
#